data_5a7ee0088e2e424bf21855f76b9e4e16
#
_entry.id   5a7ee0088e2e424bf21855f76b9e4e16
#
_cell.length_a   1.000
_cell.length_b   1.000
_cell.length_c   1.000
_cell.angle_alpha   90.00
_cell.angle_beta   90.00
_cell.angle_gamma   90.00
#
_symmetry.space_group_name_H-M   'P 1'
#
loop_
_entity.id
_entity.type
_entity.pdbx_description
1 polymer ?
#
loop_
_entity_poly.entity_id
_entity_poly.type
_entity_poly.pdbx_seq_one_letter_code
_entity_poly.pdbx_strand_id
1 'polypeptide(L)'
;MDAKRTPFTEVVAGLPTKAEKIRALARAGYDRTEIAVLLNVRYQNVRNVLVEAGITATTKRDKEIPGPAPSVEAPVRSYWDLLLKSGFLFIGEWILGNDGVITLGAAVPVDSGVYAFVVDDIVKYVGHTRRGLRYRLRRVRGQLVRRQSTDRVEAFIAQALYQGKRVKVLVATPEPLKWKGLPIETAEGLEAGLVKLIRPEWNAGKR
;
A
#
# COMPACT_ATOMS: atom_id res chain seq x y z
N MET A 1 -5.21 25.00 -8.47
CA MET A 1 -3.83 25.48 -8.27
C MET A 1 -3.24 24.64 -7.17
N ASP A 2 -2.44 23.62 -7.52
CA ASP A 2 -1.72 22.80 -6.55
C ASP A 2 -0.62 23.65 -5.93
N ALA A 3 -0.76 23.97 -4.64
CA ALA A 3 0.29 24.63 -3.89
C ALA A 3 1.52 23.72 -3.93
N LYS A 4 2.61 24.21 -4.50
CA LYS A 4 3.88 23.50 -4.66
C LYS A 4 4.40 23.11 -3.28
N ARG A 5 4.20 21.84 -2.93
CA ARG A 5 4.57 21.27 -1.63
C ARG A 5 6.10 21.24 -1.48
N THR A 6 6.61 21.64 -0.34
CA THR A 6 8.06 21.61 -0.04
C THR A 6 8.61 20.18 -0.20
N PRO A 7 9.72 19.98 -0.93
CA PRO A 7 10.30 18.66 -1.14
C PRO A 7 10.70 17.97 0.17
N PHE A 8 10.54 16.65 0.24
CA PHE A 8 10.88 15.84 1.41
C PHE A 8 12.28 16.10 1.96
N THR A 9 13.30 16.16 1.08
CA THR A 9 14.70 16.36 1.45
C THR A 9 14.95 17.68 2.16
N GLU A 10 14.23 18.72 1.75
CA GLU A 10 14.32 20.05 2.35
C GLU A 10 13.63 20.09 3.72
N VAL A 11 12.47 19.46 3.85
CA VAL A 11 11.70 19.43 5.10
C VAL A 11 12.45 18.68 6.21
N VAL A 12 13.21 17.64 5.89
CA VAL A 12 13.92 16.82 6.89
C VAL A 12 15.37 17.24 7.10
N ALA A 13 15.87 18.22 6.35
CA ALA A 13 17.25 18.68 6.44
C ALA A 13 17.55 19.21 7.85
N GLY A 14 18.67 18.77 8.42
CA GLY A 14 19.12 19.22 9.74
C GLY A 14 18.33 18.71 10.96
N LEU A 15 17.29 17.89 10.75
CA LEU A 15 16.53 17.33 11.87
C LEU A 15 17.16 16.03 12.37
N PRO A 16 17.58 15.96 13.66
CA PRO A 16 18.37 14.83 14.18
C PRO A 16 17.50 13.58 14.45
N THR A 17 16.24 13.74 14.86
CA THR A 17 15.42 12.61 15.29
C THR A 17 14.31 12.27 14.31
N LYS A 18 13.92 10.98 14.31
CA LYS A 18 12.76 10.52 13.50
C LYS A 18 11.46 11.21 13.92
N ALA A 19 11.29 11.49 15.22
CA ALA A 19 10.10 12.16 15.73
C ALA A 19 9.99 13.60 15.22
N GLU A 20 11.08 14.34 15.17
CA GLU A 20 11.12 15.70 14.60
C GLU A 20 10.81 15.69 13.11
N LYS A 21 11.40 14.76 12.35
CA LYS A 21 11.12 14.57 10.93
C LYS A 21 9.64 14.26 10.68
N ILE A 22 9.03 13.39 11.48
CA ILE A 22 7.60 13.09 11.42
C ILE A 22 6.75 14.35 11.61
N ARG A 23 7.05 15.15 12.68
CA ARG A 23 6.30 16.38 12.96
C ARG A 23 6.47 17.43 11.88
N ALA A 24 7.69 17.60 11.36
CA ALA A 24 7.97 18.55 10.28
C ALA A 24 7.26 18.20 9.00
N LEU A 25 7.28 16.92 8.59
CA LEU A 25 6.59 16.45 7.41
C LEU A 25 5.07 16.60 7.52
N ALA A 26 4.50 16.29 8.69
CA ALA A 26 3.07 16.50 8.93
C ALA A 26 2.66 17.96 8.80
N ARG A 27 3.46 18.90 9.34
CA ARG A 27 3.24 20.34 9.19
C ARG A 27 3.40 20.83 7.75
N ALA A 28 4.27 20.19 6.97
CA ALA A 28 4.45 20.46 5.54
C ALA A 28 3.36 19.81 4.66
N GLY A 29 2.32 19.20 5.29
CA GLY A 29 1.17 18.64 4.59
C GLY A 29 1.36 17.23 4.05
N TYR A 30 2.37 16.48 4.54
CA TYR A 30 2.52 15.05 4.24
C TYR A 30 1.52 14.23 5.05
N ASP A 31 0.84 13.28 4.44
CA ASP A 31 -0.06 12.38 5.15
C ASP A 31 0.70 11.31 5.94
N ARG A 32 0.02 10.67 6.90
CA ARG A 32 0.65 9.69 7.79
C ARG A 32 1.28 8.52 7.05
N THR A 33 0.68 8.09 5.95
CA THR A 33 1.16 6.95 5.17
C THR A 33 2.38 7.34 4.35
N GLU A 34 2.36 8.52 3.73
CA GLU A 34 3.52 9.09 3.04
C GLU A 34 4.71 9.23 3.99
N ILE A 35 4.49 9.78 5.19
CA ILE A 35 5.54 9.94 6.21
C ILE A 35 6.12 8.58 6.62
N ALA A 36 5.28 7.57 6.83
CA ALA A 36 5.72 6.22 7.19
C ALA A 36 6.61 5.60 6.10
N VAL A 37 6.24 5.77 4.85
CA VAL A 37 7.01 5.28 3.70
C VAL A 37 8.33 6.05 3.56
N LEU A 38 8.29 7.38 3.55
CA LEU A 38 9.46 8.24 3.33
C LEU A 38 10.53 8.08 4.42
N LEU A 39 10.12 7.96 5.69
CA LEU A 39 11.05 7.80 6.82
C LEU A 39 11.37 6.34 7.15
N ASN A 40 10.76 5.39 6.43
CA ASN A 40 10.92 3.97 6.69
C ASN A 40 10.62 3.58 8.14
N VAL A 41 9.47 4.02 8.64
CA VAL A 41 8.97 3.75 10.00
C VAL A 41 7.60 3.11 9.95
N ARG A 42 7.16 2.50 11.05
CA ARG A 42 5.80 1.96 11.17
C ARG A 42 4.77 3.08 11.18
N TYR A 43 3.66 2.90 10.48
CA TYR A 43 2.52 3.83 10.49
C TYR A 43 2.07 4.16 11.93
N GLN A 44 2.03 3.14 12.81
CA GLN A 44 1.68 3.33 14.20
C GLN A 44 2.63 4.29 14.94
N ASN A 45 3.94 4.26 14.61
CA ASN A 45 4.91 5.20 15.17
C ASN A 45 4.61 6.64 14.73
N VAL A 46 4.29 6.82 13.44
CA VAL A 46 3.89 8.14 12.92
C VAL A 46 2.66 8.65 13.66
N ARG A 47 1.63 7.80 13.78
CA ARG A 47 0.40 8.15 14.49
C ARG A 47 0.67 8.53 15.95
N ASN A 48 1.44 7.72 16.68
CA ASN A 48 1.73 7.96 18.10
C ASN A 48 2.46 9.30 18.29
N VAL A 49 3.52 9.57 17.50
CA VAL A 49 4.28 10.83 17.55
C VAL A 49 3.40 12.04 17.24
N LEU A 50 2.45 11.92 16.31
CA LEU A 50 1.57 13.02 15.95
C LEU A 50 0.47 13.24 16.99
N VAL A 51 -0.11 12.18 17.55
CA VAL A 51 -1.09 12.26 18.65
C VAL A 51 -0.46 12.89 19.88
N GLU A 52 0.75 12.45 20.27
CA GLU A 52 1.50 12.97 21.39
C GLU A 52 1.87 14.45 21.22
N ALA A 53 2.10 14.88 19.98
CA ALA A 53 2.39 16.27 19.64
C ALA A 53 1.14 17.12 19.40
N GLY A 54 -0.08 16.57 19.50
CA GLY A 54 -1.33 17.29 19.19
C GLY A 54 -1.45 17.72 17.73
N ILE A 55 -0.69 17.09 16.82
CA ILE A 55 -0.70 17.44 15.40
C ILE A 55 -1.71 16.55 14.67
N THR A 56 -2.78 17.16 14.22
CA THR A 56 -3.75 16.52 13.32
C THR A 56 -3.17 16.52 11.92
N ALA A 57 -2.36 15.51 11.57
CA ALA A 57 -1.98 15.33 10.18
C ALA A 57 -3.23 14.83 9.44
N THR A 58 -3.68 15.62 8.49
CA THR A 58 -4.80 15.30 7.60
C THR A 58 -4.45 14.00 6.86
N THR A 59 -5.16 12.93 7.16
CA THR A 59 -5.29 11.88 6.15
C THR A 59 -6.13 12.50 5.03
N LYS A 60 -5.88 12.16 3.78
CA LYS A 60 -6.74 12.57 2.65
C LYS A 60 -8.23 12.27 2.88
N ARG A 61 -8.55 11.51 3.94
CA ARG A 61 -9.90 11.17 4.40
C ARG A 61 -10.64 12.27 5.14
N ASP A 62 -9.94 13.24 5.75
CA ASP A 62 -10.62 14.26 6.57
C ASP A 62 -11.25 15.40 5.72
N LYS A 63 -11.12 15.33 4.41
CA LYS A 63 -11.70 16.37 3.54
C LYS A 63 -13.09 16.07 3.02
N GLU A 64 -13.63 14.86 3.15
CA GLU A 64 -15.00 14.58 2.72
C GLU A 64 -15.58 13.37 3.47
N ILE A 65 -16.37 13.63 4.50
CA ILE A 65 -17.50 12.79 4.86
C ILE A 65 -18.75 13.60 4.54
N PRO A 66 -19.31 13.53 3.35
CA PRO A 66 -20.73 13.80 3.16
C PRO A 66 -21.46 12.55 3.66
N GLY A 67 -22.51 12.78 4.48
CA GLY A 67 -23.46 11.75 4.83
C GLY A 67 -24.04 11.06 3.59
N PRO A 68 -24.71 9.88 3.77
CA PRO A 68 -25.13 9.05 2.65
C PRO A 68 -26.18 9.76 1.80
N ALA A 69 -25.76 10.34 0.69
CA ALA A 69 -26.65 10.64 -0.43
C ALA A 69 -26.46 9.57 -1.49
N PRO A 70 -27.51 9.02 -2.10
CA PRO A 70 -27.37 8.06 -3.18
C PRO A 70 -26.88 8.82 -4.43
N SER A 71 -25.56 8.88 -4.60
CA SER A 71 -24.97 9.29 -5.87
C SER A 71 -25.01 8.09 -6.81
N VAL A 72 -25.64 8.28 -7.96
CA VAL A 72 -25.47 7.43 -9.13
C VAL A 72 -23.98 7.44 -9.44
N GLU A 73 -23.26 6.40 -8.99
CA GLU A 73 -21.83 6.25 -9.24
C GLU A 73 -21.61 6.24 -10.74
N ALA A 74 -20.81 7.18 -11.23
CA ALA A 74 -20.23 7.04 -12.56
C ALA A 74 -19.53 5.68 -12.64
N PRO A 75 -19.67 4.92 -13.73
CA PRO A 75 -19.14 3.57 -13.81
C PRO A 75 -17.65 3.59 -13.44
N VAL A 76 -17.26 2.75 -12.50
CA VAL A 76 -15.85 2.61 -12.06
C VAL A 76 -15.06 2.21 -13.30
N ARG A 77 -14.31 3.15 -13.86
CA ARG A 77 -13.58 2.93 -15.14
C ARG A 77 -12.51 1.85 -15.01
N SER A 78 -11.95 1.67 -13.82
CA SER A 78 -11.07 0.56 -13.51
C SER A 78 -10.99 0.34 -11.99
N TYR A 79 -10.79 -0.90 -11.57
CA TYR A 79 -10.52 -1.21 -10.16
C TYR A 79 -9.19 -0.62 -9.67
N TRP A 80 -8.26 -0.33 -10.57
CA TRP A 80 -7.06 0.43 -10.27
C TRP A 80 -7.39 1.80 -9.69
N ASP A 81 -8.25 2.57 -10.37
CA ASP A 81 -8.67 3.90 -9.91
C ASP A 81 -9.44 3.83 -8.60
N LEU A 82 -10.29 2.80 -8.45
CA LEU A 82 -11.02 2.57 -7.20
C LEU A 82 -10.05 2.37 -6.03
N LEU A 83 -9.06 1.51 -6.18
CA LEU A 83 -8.08 1.24 -5.12
C LEU A 83 -7.29 2.50 -4.75
N LEU A 84 -6.82 3.28 -5.72
CA LEU A 84 -6.12 4.54 -5.46
C LEU A 84 -7.00 5.55 -4.71
N LYS A 85 -8.26 5.73 -5.15
CA LYS A 85 -9.23 6.60 -4.47
C LYS A 85 -9.55 6.12 -3.05
N SER A 86 -9.49 4.81 -2.81
CA SER A 86 -9.73 4.19 -1.50
C SER A 86 -8.51 4.18 -0.59
N GLY A 87 -7.43 4.88 -0.94
CA GLY A 87 -6.25 5.05 -0.10
C GLY A 87 -5.16 3.99 -0.29
N PHE A 88 -5.24 3.18 -1.34
CA PHE A 88 -4.07 2.39 -1.75
C PHE A 88 -2.99 3.29 -2.34
N LEU A 89 -1.75 2.97 -2.03
CA LEU A 89 -0.57 3.66 -2.55
C LEU A 89 0.09 2.80 -3.61
N PHE A 90 0.37 3.40 -4.76
CA PHE A 90 1.29 2.82 -5.73
C PHE A 90 2.71 2.96 -5.19
N ILE A 91 3.39 1.83 -4.95
CA ILE A 91 4.73 1.82 -4.39
C ILE A 91 5.81 1.47 -5.43
N GLY A 92 5.45 1.08 -6.63
CA GLY A 92 6.39 0.74 -7.69
C GLY A 92 5.99 -0.49 -8.49
N GLU A 93 6.92 -0.99 -9.28
CA GLU A 93 6.73 -2.13 -10.16
C GLU A 93 7.76 -3.22 -9.87
N TRP A 94 7.39 -4.46 -10.13
CA TRP A 94 8.33 -5.55 -10.18
C TRP A 94 9.21 -5.43 -11.42
N ILE A 95 10.50 -5.53 -11.24
CA ILE A 95 11.50 -5.46 -12.30
C ILE A 95 12.24 -6.78 -12.36
N LEU A 96 12.29 -7.38 -13.54
CA LEU A 96 13.12 -8.56 -13.81
C LEU A 96 14.51 -8.09 -14.22
N GLY A 97 15.52 -8.38 -13.40
CA GLY A 97 16.91 -8.12 -13.70
C GLY A 97 17.47 -9.09 -14.76
N ASN A 98 18.58 -8.71 -15.38
CA ASN A 98 19.28 -9.55 -16.36
C ASN A 98 19.80 -10.87 -15.73
N ASP A 99 19.94 -10.90 -14.42
CA ASP A 99 20.30 -12.08 -13.60
C ASP A 99 19.11 -12.99 -13.28
N GLY A 100 17.93 -12.67 -13.80
CA GLY A 100 16.68 -13.38 -13.53
C GLY A 100 16.10 -13.11 -12.13
N VAL A 101 16.66 -12.16 -11.39
CA VAL A 101 16.15 -11.76 -10.06
C VAL A 101 15.06 -10.71 -10.21
N ILE A 102 13.94 -10.96 -9.57
CA ILE A 102 12.85 -9.98 -9.51
C ILE A 102 13.06 -9.06 -8.31
N THR A 103 13.01 -7.76 -8.55
CA THR A 103 13.18 -6.72 -7.53
C THR A 103 12.02 -5.75 -7.54
N LEU A 104 11.72 -5.18 -6.38
CA LEU A 104 10.80 -4.05 -6.24
C LEU A 104 11.62 -2.84 -5.80
N GLY A 105 11.76 -1.88 -6.70
CA GLY A 105 12.59 -0.67 -6.51
C GLY A 105 11.93 0.40 -5.63
N ALA A 106 11.26 0.00 -4.52
CA ALA A 106 10.49 0.93 -3.72
C ALA A 106 10.63 0.72 -2.22
N ALA A 107 10.39 1.78 -1.45
CA ALA A 107 10.25 1.70 -0.01
C ALA A 107 8.90 1.05 0.33
N VAL A 108 8.93 -0.14 0.94
CA VAL A 108 7.73 -0.88 1.34
C VAL A 108 7.45 -0.64 2.82
N PRO A 109 6.20 -0.32 3.24
CA PRO A 109 5.82 -0.22 4.64
C PRO A 109 6.15 -1.49 5.44
N VAL A 110 6.48 -1.33 6.72
CA VAL A 110 6.78 -2.46 7.61
C VAL A 110 5.54 -3.02 8.27
N ASP A 111 4.45 -2.28 8.25
CA ASP A 111 3.19 -2.63 8.91
C ASP A 111 2.47 -3.79 8.22
N SER A 112 1.57 -4.43 8.95
CA SER A 112 0.56 -5.32 8.37
C SER A 112 -0.35 -4.55 7.41
N GLY A 113 -0.84 -5.21 6.38
CA GLY A 113 -1.68 -4.51 5.41
C GLY A 113 -2.14 -5.40 4.25
N VAL A 114 -2.78 -4.75 3.30
CA VAL A 114 -3.27 -5.34 2.04
C VAL A 114 -2.37 -4.89 0.90
N TYR A 115 -2.15 -5.77 -0.06
CA TYR A 115 -1.41 -5.46 -1.28
C TYR A 115 -2.15 -6.00 -2.50
N ALA A 116 -1.99 -5.32 -3.63
CA ALA A 116 -2.57 -5.74 -4.90
C ALA A 116 -1.51 -5.69 -6.01
N PHE A 117 -1.58 -6.66 -6.92
CA PHE A 117 -0.78 -6.69 -8.14
C PHE A 117 -1.67 -6.35 -9.34
N VAL A 118 -1.18 -5.44 -10.16
CA VAL A 118 -1.91 -4.91 -11.31
C VAL A 118 -1.07 -5.07 -12.56
N VAL A 119 -1.67 -5.63 -13.59
CA VAL A 119 -1.06 -5.81 -14.92
C VAL A 119 -1.99 -5.21 -15.94
N ASP A 120 -1.47 -4.36 -16.83
CA ASP A 120 -2.26 -3.67 -17.86
C ASP A 120 -3.52 -2.98 -17.28
N ASP A 121 -3.36 -2.30 -16.13
CA ASP A 121 -4.39 -1.61 -15.34
C ASP A 121 -5.53 -2.53 -14.82
N ILE A 122 -5.34 -3.85 -14.91
CA ILE A 122 -6.27 -4.85 -14.35
C ILE A 122 -5.69 -5.39 -13.04
N VAL A 123 -6.46 -5.35 -11.96
CA VAL A 123 -6.10 -5.96 -10.69
C VAL A 123 -6.13 -7.48 -10.82
N LYS A 124 -4.95 -8.10 -10.84
CA LYS A 124 -4.78 -9.55 -11.02
C LYS A 124 -4.74 -10.32 -9.70
N TYR A 125 -4.34 -9.67 -8.62
CA TYR A 125 -4.22 -10.30 -7.31
C TYR A 125 -4.46 -9.31 -6.18
N VAL A 126 -5.11 -9.77 -5.11
CA VAL A 126 -5.20 -9.08 -3.82
C VAL A 126 -4.78 -10.05 -2.73
N GLY A 127 -3.99 -9.58 -1.77
CA GLY A 127 -3.57 -10.37 -0.62
C GLY A 127 -3.35 -9.50 0.60
N HIS A 128 -3.31 -10.12 1.78
CA HIS A 128 -2.97 -9.45 3.02
C HIS A 128 -1.77 -10.08 3.70
N THR A 129 -1.20 -9.38 4.67
CA THR A 129 -0.14 -9.91 5.53
C THR A 129 -0.26 -9.36 6.94
N ARG A 130 -0.13 -10.25 7.95
CA ARG A 130 -0.03 -9.89 9.36
C ARG A 130 1.40 -9.62 9.80
N ARG A 131 2.40 -10.18 9.07
CA ARG A 131 3.83 -10.07 9.39
C ARG A 131 4.51 -8.81 8.85
N GLY A 132 3.76 -7.96 8.15
CA GLY A 132 4.26 -6.74 7.52
C GLY A 132 4.48 -6.88 6.01
N LEU A 133 4.10 -5.83 5.29
CA LEU A 133 4.15 -5.75 3.83
C LEU A 133 5.58 -5.95 3.30
N ARG A 134 6.57 -5.33 3.95
CA ARG A 134 7.98 -5.47 3.58
C ARG A 134 8.45 -6.92 3.64
N TYR A 135 8.11 -7.64 4.71
CA TYR A 135 8.48 -9.04 4.85
C TYR A 135 7.83 -9.90 3.77
N ARG A 136 6.54 -9.68 3.50
CA ARG A 136 5.80 -10.46 2.48
C ARG A 136 6.31 -10.18 1.07
N LEU A 137 6.49 -8.91 0.69
CA LEU A 137 6.91 -8.55 -0.65
C LEU A 137 8.39 -8.88 -0.93
N ARG A 138 9.27 -8.87 0.10
CA ARG A 138 10.64 -9.33 -0.07
C ARG A 138 10.77 -10.82 -0.38
N ARG A 139 9.83 -11.65 0.06
CA ARG A 139 9.85 -13.09 -0.22
C ARG A 139 9.64 -13.40 -1.71
N VAL A 140 8.88 -12.59 -2.41
CA VAL A 140 8.71 -12.70 -3.86
C VAL A 140 10.05 -12.58 -4.60
N ARG A 141 10.98 -11.82 -4.03
CA ARG A 141 12.30 -11.48 -4.61
C ARG A 141 13.25 -12.66 -4.84
N GLY A 142 13.14 -13.73 -4.09
CA GLY A 142 14.22 -14.74 -4.02
C GLY A 142 13.89 -16.11 -4.60
N GLN A 143 12.65 -16.41 -4.91
CA GLN A 143 12.21 -17.79 -5.17
C GLN A 143 12.11 -18.15 -6.66
N LEU A 144 12.07 -17.17 -7.56
CA LEU A 144 11.91 -17.43 -8.99
C LEU A 144 13.16 -18.06 -9.63
N VAL A 145 14.37 -17.80 -9.08
CA VAL A 145 15.63 -18.41 -9.54
C VAL A 145 15.66 -19.91 -9.26
N ARG A 146 14.90 -20.41 -8.31
CA ARG A 146 14.93 -21.82 -7.89
C ARG A 146 13.77 -22.65 -8.42
N ARG A 147 13.19 -22.46 -9.55
CA ARG A 147 12.16 -23.32 -10.20
C ARG A 147 11.21 -24.14 -9.26
N GLN A 148 11.19 -23.81 -7.96
CA GLN A 148 10.45 -24.49 -6.89
C GLN A 148 9.61 -23.51 -6.06
N SER A 149 9.16 -22.39 -6.66
CA SER A 149 8.20 -21.56 -5.94
C SER A 149 6.90 -22.34 -5.79
N THR A 150 6.61 -22.75 -4.56
CA THR A 150 5.31 -23.31 -4.17
C THR A 150 4.22 -22.24 -4.12
N ASP A 151 4.58 -20.96 -4.27
CA ASP A 151 3.64 -19.85 -4.29
C ASP A 151 3.21 -19.56 -5.74
N ARG A 152 2.01 -19.99 -6.07
CA ARG A 152 1.38 -19.82 -7.38
C ARG A 152 1.41 -18.38 -7.88
N VAL A 153 1.31 -17.41 -6.99
CA VAL A 153 1.28 -15.98 -7.34
C VAL A 153 2.63 -15.48 -7.83
N GLU A 154 3.72 -15.99 -7.26
CA GLU A 154 5.07 -15.68 -7.71
C GLU A 154 5.32 -16.19 -9.13
N ALA A 155 4.79 -17.37 -9.47
CA ALA A 155 4.86 -17.90 -10.83
C ALA A 155 4.09 -17.01 -11.83
N PHE A 156 2.94 -16.46 -11.46
CA PHE A 156 2.19 -15.54 -12.32
C PHE A 156 2.92 -14.19 -12.51
N ILE A 157 3.56 -13.67 -11.46
CA ILE A 157 4.39 -12.46 -11.58
C ILE A 157 5.53 -12.70 -12.56
N ALA A 158 6.26 -13.82 -12.40
CA ALA A 158 7.34 -14.19 -13.30
C ALA A 158 6.87 -14.29 -14.75
N GLN A 159 5.79 -15.01 -14.98
CA GLN A 159 5.23 -15.19 -16.32
C GLN A 159 4.87 -13.85 -16.95
N ALA A 160 4.23 -12.93 -16.22
CA ALA A 160 3.89 -11.62 -16.72
C ALA A 160 5.15 -10.81 -17.11
N LEU A 161 6.18 -10.83 -16.26
CA LEU A 161 7.45 -10.13 -16.52
C LEU A 161 8.21 -10.72 -17.71
N TYR A 162 8.24 -12.05 -17.87
CA TYR A 162 8.84 -12.70 -19.05
C TYR A 162 8.09 -12.38 -20.35
N GLN A 163 6.79 -12.05 -20.26
CA GLN A 163 6.00 -11.56 -21.38
C GLN A 163 6.19 -10.05 -21.66
N GLY A 164 7.11 -9.40 -20.97
CA GLY A 164 7.36 -7.97 -21.10
C GLY A 164 6.27 -7.07 -20.48
N LYS A 165 5.38 -7.65 -19.66
CA LYS A 165 4.32 -6.88 -19.00
C LYS A 165 4.83 -6.21 -17.73
N ARG A 166 4.24 -5.07 -17.41
CA ARG A 166 4.53 -4.32 -16.18
C ARG A 166 3.62 -4.83 -15.06
N VAL A 167 4.21 -5.24 -13.94
CA VAL A 167 3.47 -5.68 -12.77
C VAL A 167 3.60 -4.61 -11.68
N LYS A 168 2.57 -3.78 -11.57
CA LYS A 168 2.48 -2.69 -10.60
C LYS A 168 2.07 -3.24 -9.22
N VAL A 169 2.55 -2.59 -8.16
CA VAL A 169 2.27 -2.97 -6.77
C VAL A 169 1.56 -1.82 -6.04
N LEU A 170 0.38 -2.11 -5.54
CA LEU A 170 -0.36 -1.23 -4.64
C LEU A 170 -0.35 -1.80 -3.23
N VAL A 171 -0.31 -0.94 -2.22
CA VAL A 171 -0.41 -1.32 -0.81
C VAL A 171 -1.35 -0.40 -0.04
N ALA A 172 -1.99 -0.95 0.99
CA ALA A 172 -2.75 -0.19 1.97
C ALA A 172 -2.50 -0.73 3.37
N THR A 173 -2.45 0.17 4.34
CA THR A 173 -2.34 -0.14 5.77
C THR A 173 -3.61 0.34 6.45
N PRO A 174 -4.70 -0.45 6.42
CA PRO A 174 -5.98 -0.04 7.01
C PRO A 174 -5.84 0.21 8.51
N GLU A 175 -6.55 1.20 9.01
CA GLU A 175 -6.53 1.53 10.43
C GLU A 175 -7.16 0.38 11.25
N PRO A 176 -6.62 0.12 12.47
CA PRO A 176 -7.24 -0.82 13.38
C PRO A 176 -8.66 -0.37 13.75
N LEU A 177 -9.62 -1.25 13.60
CA LEU A 177 -11.01 -1.03 14.00
C LEU A 177 -11.35 -1.87 15.22
N LYS A 178 -12.36 -1.42 15.96
CA LYS A 178 -12.96 -2.17 17.08
C LYS A 178 -14.46 -2.24 16.91
N TRP A 179 -15.02 -3.40 17.13
CA TRP A 179 -16.46 -3.58 17.26
C TRP A 179 -16.83 -3.79 18.73
N LYS A 180 -17.51 -2.82 19.32
CA LYS A 180 -17.88 -2.85 20.76
C LYS A 180 -16.68 -3.17 21.67
N GLY A 181 -15.49 -2.61 21.38
CA GLY A 181 -14.27 -2.82 22.15
C GLY A 181 -13.41 -4.02 21.70
N LEU A 182 -13.96 -4.94 20.92
CA LEU A 182 -13.25 -6.11 20.38
C LEU A 182 -12.44 -5.74 19.12
N PRO A 183 -11.21 -6.20 18.96
CA PRO A 183 -10.40 -5.90 17.79
C PRO A 183 -10.93 -6.58 16.54
N ILE A 184 -10.85 -5.89 15.40
CA ILE A 184 -11.17 -6.43 14.07
C ILE A 184 -9.90 -6.51 13.24
N GLU A 185 -9.68 -7.64 12.58
CA GLU A 185 -8.60 -7.84 11.59
C GLU A 185 -8.94 -7.10 10.30
N THR A 186 -8.65 -5.80 10.27
CA THR A 186 -9.05 -4.90 9.17
C THR A 186 -8.40 -5.25 7.83
N ALA A 187 -7.14 -5.68 7.84
CA ALA A 187 -6.44 -6.06 6.62
C ALA A 187 -7.04 -7.33 5.98
N GLU A 188 -7.36 -8.33 6.78
CA GLU A 188 -7.99 -9.57 6.32
C GLU A 188 -9.42 -9.31 5.81
N GLY A 189 -10.19 -8.52 6.55
CA GLY A 189 -11.54 -8.12 6.13
C GLY A 189 -11.54 -7.33 4.81
N LEU A 190 -10.59 -6.41 4.64
CA LEU A 190 -10.44 -5.63 3.42
C LEU A 190 -10.04 -6.51 2.23
N GLU A 191 -9.08 -7.44 2.41
CA GLU A 191 -8.72 -8.42 1.36
C GLU A 191 -9.95 -9.22 0.94
N ALA A 192 -10.67 -9.82 1.90
CA ALA A 192 -11.84 -10.64 1.61
C ALA A 192 -12.92 -9.87 0.83
N GLY A 193 -13.19 -8.62 1.24
CA GLY A 193 -14.11 -7.73 0.54
C GLY A 193 -13.67 -7.41 -0.88
N LEU A 194 -12.40 -7.09 -1.08
CA LEU A 194 -11.85 -6.78 -2.40
C LEU A 194 -11.82 -8.01 -3.31
N VAL A 195 -11.43 -9.17 -2.81
CA VAL A 195 -11.45 -10.42 -3.60
C VAL A 195 -12.88 -10.74 -4.07
N LYS A 196 -13.88 -10.56 -3.21
CA LYS A 196 -15.30 -10.75 -3.57
C LYS A 196 -15.77 -9.73 -4.62
N LEU A 197 -15.36 -8.47 -4.51
CA LEU A 197 -15.76 -7.37 -5.38
C LEU A 197 -15.09 -7.48 -6.76
N ILE A 198 -13.76 -7.63 -6.78
CA ILE A 198 -12.94 -7.55 -7.99
C ILE A 198 -12.86 -8.91 -8.70
N ARG A 199 -12.89 -10.00 -7.94
CA ARG A 199 -12.67 -11.39 -8.42
C ARG A 199 -11.37 -11.53 -9.23
N PRO A 200 -10.20 -11.17 -8.63
CA PRO A 200 -8.96 -11.14 -9.37
C PRO A 200 -8.59 -12.55 -9.86
N GLU A 201 -8.12 -12.64 -11.09
CA GLU A 201 -7.79 -13.89 -11.76
C GLU A 201 -6.81 -14.78 -10.97
N TRP A 202 -5.78 -14.17 -10.39
CA TRP A 202 -4.75 -14.91 -9.66
C TRP A 202 -5.16 -15.34 -8.24
N ASN A 203 -6.30 -14.84 -7.75
CA ASN A 203 -6.93 -15.33 -6.52
C ASN A 203 -7.80 -16.57 -6.77
N ALA A 204 -8.14 -16.88 -8.01
CA ALA A 204 -8.95 -18.05 -8.33
C ALA A 204 -8.26 -19.35 -7.88
N GLY A 205 -8.95 -20.17 -7.07
CA GLY A 205 -8.42 -21.42 -6.51
C GLY A 205 -7.88 -21.32 -5.05
N LYS A 206 -7.94 -20.16 -4.41
CA LYS A 206 -7.91 -20.09 -2.95
C LYS A 206 -9.33 -20.42 -2.42
N ARG A 207 -9.59 -21.68 -2.15
CA ARG A 207 -10.70 -22.13 -1.28
C ARG A 207 -10.16 -22.47 0.09
#